data_f48e07d1dd25b39893c5cefb4fcf67f1
#
_entry.id   f48e07d1dd25b39893c5cefb4fcf67f1
#
_cell.length_a   1.000
_cell.length_b   1.000
_cell.length_c   1.000
_cell.angle_alpha   90.00
_cell.angle_beta   90.00
_cell.angle_gamma   90.00
#
_symmetry.space_group_name_H-M   'P 1'
#
loop_
_entity.id
_entity.type
_entity.pdbx_description
1 polymer ?
#
loop_
_entity_poly.entity_id
_entity_poly.type
_entity_poly.pdbx_seq_one_letter_code
_entity_poly.pdbx_strand_id
1 'polypeptide(L)'
;MTAVSMRSVTALRRAGTTFALPSATVQRRHISPPTHRPSQAVGTQLKLSDGRTLGYHTSGRRDGKPVLYIHGNPDSGIQVTGTLETKVANKLGIRWIGPDRPGIGLSSKHTRAMGCAITTYPEDIQSLVDHLGLEELYIIGTSGGTGYTLALAKSLSPHQLKGVGICAGIGPMECGFDSMSPLIKTAWDMWRDHPREMQKYIADTYVRISRDRDPRALRASMEEAFRSYLSGEDLEHVLQDDAFEVAVRGYRQIYAQGAGAHARGIEVNLRSWGYRVEDVGFEGIRLWYGSDDVNTTPVMGKYMADRLPGAVYKEYEGKSHITIWNEENLEEMLRDLIGQSD
;
A
#
# COMPACT_ATOMS: atom_id res chain seq x y z
N MET A 1 6.88 2.36 -2.58
CA MET A 1 7.50 3.68 -2.45
C MET A 1 8.58 3.68 -1.37
N THR A 2 9.74 3.10 -1.63
CA THR A 2 10.84 3.02 -0.66
C THR A 2 12.19 3.45 -1.26
N ALA A 3 12.15 4.31 -2.26
CA ALA A 3 13.37 4.91 -2.79
C ALA A 3 13.75 6.11 -1.92
N VAL A 4 14.51 5.87 -0.87
CA VAL A 4 15.26 6.93 -0.18
C VAL A 4 16.31 7.43 -1.17
N SER A 5 16.23 8.69 -1.57
CA SER A 5 17.26 9.28 -2.42
C SER A 5 18.63 9.09 -1.77
N MET A 6 19.53 8.33 -2.43
CA MET A 6 20.90 8.10 -1.93
C MET A 6 21.70 9.38 -1.71
N ARG A 7 21.35 10.49 -2.37
CA ARG A 7 21.98 11.79 -2.10
C ARG A 7 21.76 12.25 -0.67
N SER A 8 20.58 11.96 -0.08
CA SER A 8 20.29 12.27 1.32
C SER A 8 21.02 11.35 2.29
N VAL A 9 21.17 10.05 1.96
CA VAL A 9 21.86 9.06 2.82
C VAL A 9 23.39 9.26 2.79
N THR A 10 23.97 9.63 1.64
CA THR A 10 25.40 9.93 1.53
C THR A 10 25.74 11.25 2.23
N ALA A 11 24.82 12.23 2.27
CA ALA A 11 24.96 13.44 3.06
C ALA A 11 24.95 13.15 4.57
N LEU A 12 24.15 12.21 5.05
CA LEU A 12 24.13 11.78 6.46
C LEU A 12 25.46 11.19 6.95
N ARG A 13 26.24 10.54 6.07
CA ARG A 13 27.57 10.00 6.41
C ARG A 13 28.69 11.05 6.44
N ARG A 14 28.53 12.19 5.76
CA ARG A 14 29.58 13.21 5.60
C ARG A 14 29.40 14.50 6.41
N ALA A 15 28.22 14.75 6.96
CA ALA A 15 27.93 16.00 7.63
C ALA A 15 27.48 15.77 9.08
N GLY A 16 28.41 15.88 10.00
CA GLY A 16 28.13 16.34 11.36
C GLY A 16 27.78 17.84 11.37
N THR A 17 26.97 18.30 10.40
CA THR A 17 26.60 19.73 10.28
C THR A 17 25.11 19.86 9.97
N THR A 18 24.45 20.64 10.82
CA THR A 18 23.09 21.14 10.69
C THR A 18 22.91 21.89 9.36
N PHE A 19 22.06 21.36 8.46
CA PHE A 19 21.61 22.12 7.30
C PHE A 19 20.37 22.94 7.64
N ALA A 20 20.53 24.24 7.70
CA ALA A 20 19.44 25.21 7.63
C ALA A 20 19.03 25.37 6.16
N LEU A 21 17.75 25.16 5.86
CA LEU A 21 17.16 25.48 4.56
C LEU A 21 17.10 27.01 4.40
N PRO A 22 17.30 27.57 3.19
CA PRO A 22 17.16 29.00 2.96
C PRO A 22 15.70 29.41 3.16
N SER A 23 15.46 30.41 3.99
CA SER A 23 14.17 31.04 4.20
C SER A 23 13.79 31.87 2.96
N ALA A 24 12.88 31.36 2.14
CA ALA A 24 12.25 32.14 1.11
C ALA A 24 11.19 33.05 1.74
N THR A 25 11.41 34.36 1.68
CA THR A 25 10.44 35.37 2.10
C THR A 25 9.32 35.45 1.08
N VAL A 26 8.19 34.82 1.38
CA VAL A 26 6.99 34.91 0.54
C VAL A 26 6.18 36.13 0.94
N GLN A 27 6.09 37.10 0.04
CA GLN A 27 5.17 38.24 0.17
C GLN A 27 3.71 37.74 0.17
N ARG A 28 3.00 37.97 1.27
CA ARG A 28 1.57 37.64 1.43
C ARG A 28 0.71 38.58 0.54
N ARG A 29 0.14 38.03 -0.54
CA ARG A 29 -1.03 38.62 -1.18
C ARG A 29 -2.28 38.05 -0.53
N HIS A 30 -3.14 38.93 0.00
CA HIS A 30 -4.46 38.58 0.49
C HIS A 30 -5.35 38.12 -0.69
N ILE A 31 -5.71 36.85 -0.72
CA ILE A 31 -6.76 36.29 -1.55
C ILE A 31 -7.73 35.59 -0.60
N SER A 32 -8.99 35.99 -0.63
CA SER A 32 -10.07 35.41 0.20
C SER A 32 -10.14 33.88 -0.01
N PRO A 33 -10.30 33.08 1.04
CA PRO A 33 -10.34 31.62 0.90
C PRO A 33 -11.65 31.15 0.28
N PRO A 34 -11.64 30.18 -0.65
CA PRO A 34 -12.84 29.47 -1.02
C PRO A 34 -13.34 28.67 0.18
N THR A 35 -14.65 28.75 0.43
CA THR A 35 -15.36 28.07 1.53
C THR A 35 -15.50 26.58 1.24
N HIS A 36 -14.39 25.85 1.14
CA HIS A 36 -14.41 24.39 1.22
C HIS A 36 -14.11 23.98 2.66
N ARG A 37 -15.13 23.46 3.34
CA ARG A 37 -14.93 22.69 4.57
C ARG A 37 -13.92 21.56 4.24
N PRO A 38 -12.90 21.32 5.07
CA PRO A 38 -12.06 20.14 4.92
C PRO A 38 -12.99 18.91 4.99
N SER A 39 -12.98 18.08 3.96
CA SER A 39 -13.73 16.83 3.96
C SER A 39 -13.28 16.02 5.19
N GLN A 40 -14.25 15.73 6.07
CA GLN A 40 -14.04 14.82 7.20
C GLN A 40 -13.43 13.51 6.66
N ALA A 41 -12.59 12.86 7.47
CA ALA A 41 -11.99 11.57 7.15
C ALA A 41 -13.07 10.61 6.63
N VAL A 42 -13.00 10.30 5.33
CA VAL A 42 -13.97 9.44 4.64
C VAL A 42 -13.59 8.00 4.94
N GLY A 43 -14.03 7.47 6.09
CA GLY A 43 -13.78 6.10 6.50
C GLY A 43 -14.69 5.70 7.64
N THR A 44 -14.87 4.42 7.81
CA THR A 44 -15.68 3.82 8.87
C THR A 44 -14.77 3.08 9.85
N GLN A 45 -15.19 2.97 11.09
CA GLN A 45 -14.48 2.23 12.13
C GLN A 45 -15.34 1.07 12.66
N LEU A 46 -14.75 -0.10 12.73
CA LEU A 46 -15.29 -1.27 13.40
C LEU A 46 -14.57 -1.47 14.73
N LYS A 47 -15.32 -1.64 15.81
CA LYS A 47 -14.79 -2.03 17.12
C LYS A 47 -14.52 -3.53 17.11
N LEU A 48 -13.30 -3.95 17.34
CA LEU A 48 -12.91 -5.35 17.47
C LEU A 48 -13.16 -5.86 18.91
N SER A 49 -13.27 -7.18 19.05
CA SER A 49 -13.55 -7.84 20.33
C SER A 49 -12.48 -7.62 21.41
N ASP A 50 -11.23 -7.39 21.01
CA ASP A 50 -10.11 -7.08 21.92
C ASP A 50 -9.99 -5.59 22.27
N GLY A 51 -10.96 -4.77 21.87
CA GLY A 51 -11.01 -3.35 22.15
C GLY A 51 -10.29 -2.46 21.14
N ARG A 52 -9.54 -3.02 20.20
CA ARG A 52 -8.97 -2.27 19.08
C ARG A 52 -10.07 -1.78 18.12
N THR A 53 -9.66 -0.94 17.20
CA THR A 53 -10.51 -0.44 16.12
C THR A 53 -9.89 -0.82 14.79
N LEU A 54 -10.69 -1.33 13.87
CA LEU A 54 -10.33 -1.52 12.46
C LEU A 54 -10.97 -0.42 11.63
N GLY A 55 -10.15 0.42 11.00
CA GLY A 55 -10.61 1.41 10.02
C GLY A 55 -10.77 0.76 8.64
N TYR A 56 -11.77 1.20 7.88
CA TYR A 56 -11.94 0.78 6.50
C TYR A 56 -12.64 1.83 5.65
N HIS A 57 -12.41 1.75 4.35
CA HIS A 57 -12.98 2.63 3.33
C HIS A 57 -13.76 1.81 2.32
N THR A 58 -14.78 2.42 1.71
CA THR A 58 -15.56 1.75 0.67
C THR A 58 -15.81 2.68 -0.50
N SER A 59 -15.85 2.10 -1.71
CA SER A 59 -16.28 2.82 -2.92
C SER A 59 -16.91 1.84 -3.93
N GLY A 60 -17.32 2.36 -5.09
CA GLY A 60 -18.01 1.58 -6.10
C GLY A 60 -19.46 1.26 -5.73
N ARG A 61 -19.97 0.17 -6.24
CA ARG A 61 -21.40 -0.20 -6.06
C ARG A 61 -21.64 -0.85 -4.70
N ARG A 62 -22.59 -0.32 -3.94
CA ARG A 62 -22.96 -0.86 -2.61
C ARG A 62 -23.43 -2.32 -2.66
N ASP A 63 -24.12 -2.70 -3.73
CA ASP A 63 -24.65 -4.03 -4.01
C ASP A 63 -23.73 -4.87 -4.94
N GLY A 64 -22.52 -4.37 -5.22
CA GLY A 64 -21.56 -5.02 -6.08
C GLY A 64 -20.81 -6.17 -5.42
N LYS A 65 -20.08 -6.96 -6.23
CA LYS A 65 -19.18 -8.01 -5.73
C LYS A 65 -18.15 -7.43 -4.77
N PRO A 66 -18.06 -7.93 -3.53
CA PRO A 66 -17.10 -7.38 -2.55
C PRO A 66 -15.67 -7.75 -2.92
N VAL A 67 -14.81 -6.74 -3.09
CA VAL A 67 -13.37 -6.92 -3.30
C VAL A 67 -12.63 -6.20 -2.19
N LEU A 68 -11.89 -6.94 -1.38
CA LEU A 68 -11.01 -6.40 -0.35
C LEU A 68 -9.67 -5.98 -0.98
N TYR A 69 -9.27 -4.75 -0.73
CA TYR A 69 -7.97 -4.22 -1.11
C TYR A 69 -7.00 -4.25 0.08
N ILE A 70 -6.00 -5.10 0.02
CA ILE A 70 -4.95 -5.20 1.05
C ILE A 70 -3.76 -4.35 0.60
N HIS A 71 -3.71 -3.15 1.14
CA HIS A 71 -2.79 -2.11 0.71
C HIS A 71 -1.31 -2.42 0.95
N GLY A 72 -0.45 -1.82 0.11
CA GLY A 72 1.00 -1.89 0.17
C GLY A 72 1.62 -1.11 1.35
N ASN A 73 2.93 -0.87 1.28
CA ASN A 73 3.66 -0.11 2.29
C ASN A 73 4.66 0.88 1.67
N PRO A 74 4.55 2.18 1.98
CA PRO A 74 3.50 2.82 2.78
C PRO A 74 2.26 3.12 1.94
N ASP A 75 1.11 2.68 2.40
CA ASP A 75 -0.18 2.94 1.75
C ASP A 75 -1.30 2.80 2.80
N SER A 76 -2.57 3.01 2.42
CA SER A 76 -3.75 2.84 3.27
C SER A 76 -4.98 2.41 2.47
N GLY A 77 -5.99 1.91 3.17
CA GLY A 77 -7.24 1.47 2.55
C GLY A 77 -7.99 2.58 1.80
N ILE A 78 -7.66 3.86 2.02
CA ILE A 78 -8.30 4.99 1.34
C ILE A 78 -8.06 4.97 -0.19
N GLN A 79 -7.04 4.24 -0.67
CA GLN A 79 -6.74 4.07 -2.09
C GLN A 79 -7.99 3.66 -2.88
N VAL A 80 -8.83 2.78 -2.34
CA VAL A 80 -10.06 2.34 -3.02
C VAL A 80 -11.05 3.48 -3.32
N THR A 81 -10.87 4.67 -2.74
CA THR A 81 -11.70 5.86 -2.99
C THR A 81 -11.15 6.77 -4.08
N GLY A 82 -10.11 6.35 -4.78
CA GLY A 82 -9.55 7.04 -5.93
C GLY A 82 -10.56 7.09 -7.09
N THR A 83 -10.38 8.05 -7.99
CA THR A 83 -11.25 8.21 -9.18
C THR A 83 -11.12 6.99 -10.08
N LEU A 84 -9.91 6.51 -10.30
CA LEU A 84 -9.61 5.32 -11.09
C LEU A 84 -10.32 4.08 -10.52
N GLU A 85 -10.10 3.79 -9.25
CA GLU A 85 -10.65 2.62 -8.56
C GLU A 85 -12.18 2.65 -8.56
N THR A 86 -12.76 3.82 -8.27
CA THR A 86 -14.21 4.01 -8.26
C THR A 86 -14.82 3.87 -9.67
N LYS A 87 -14.15 4.39 -10.70
CA LYS A 87 -14.57 4.28 -12.10
C LYS A 87 -14.64 2.81 -12.54
N VAL A 88 -13.54 2.07 -12.33
CA VAL A 88 -13.45 0.66 -12.71
C VAL A 88 -14.44 -0.19 -11.90
N ALA A 89 -14.57 0.06 -10.60
CA ALA A 89 -15.53 -0.66 -9.75
C ALA A 89 -16.98 -0.47 -10.21
N ASN A 90 -17.37 0.76 -10.57
CA ASN A 90 -18.71 1.02 -11.08
C ASN A 90 -18.97 0.31 -12.41
N LYS A 91 -17.97 0.26 -13.29
CA LYS A 91 -18.03 -0.43 -14.58
C LYS A 91 -18.22 -1.94 -14.41
N LEU A 92 -17.52 -2.54 -13.45
CA LEU A 92 -17.50 -4.00 -13.21
C LEU A 92 -18.53 -4.49 -12.19
N GLY A 93 -19.31 -3.60 -11.58
CA GLY A 93 -20.24 -3.97 -10.52
C GLY A 93 -19.55 -4.44 -9.24
N ILE A 94 -18.45 -3.80 -8.88
CA ILE A 94 -17.65 -4.13 -7.70
C ILE A 94 -17.99 -3.17 -6.54
N ARG A 95 -17.94 -3.71 -5.32
CA ARG A 95 -17.87 -2.97 -4.08
C ARG A 95 -16.47 -3.08 -3.50
N TRP A 96 -15.69 -2.01 -3.59
CA TRP A 96 -14.41 -1.93 -2.92
C TRP A 96 -14.54 -1.83 -1.41
N ILE A 97 -13.68 -2.56 -0.70
CA ILE A 97 -13.51 -2.47 0.75
C ILE A 97 -12.00 -2.42 1.01
N GLY A 98 -11.52 -1.28 1.49
CA GLY A 98 -10.10 -1.04 1.81
C GLY A 98 -9.89 -0.95 3.33
N PRO A 99 -9.58 -2.05 4.04
CA PRO A 99 -9.23 -1.97 5.45
C PRO A 99 -7.84 -1.35 5.63
N ASP A 100 -7.71 -0.48 6.64
CA ASP A 100 -6.44 0.05 7.09
C ASP A 100 -5.71 -0.99 7.94
N ARG A 101 -4.47 -1.33 7.59
CA ARG A 101 -3.66 -2.22 8.44
C ARG A 101 -3.38 -1.58 9.81
N PRO A 102 -3.10 -2.38 10.86
CA PRO A 102 -2.91 -1.86 12.21
C PRO A 102 -1.91 -0.71 12.31
N GLY A 103 -2.35 0.41 12.90
CA GLY A 103 -1.58 1.64 13.05
C GLY A 103 -1.60 2.59 11.86
N ILE A 104 -2.26 2.22 10.76
CA ILE A 104 -2.53 3.07 9.61
C ILE A 104 -3.92 3.70 9.77
N GLY A 105 -4.07 4.93 9.29
CA GLY A 105 -5.34 5.62 9.17
C GLY A 105 -6.18 5.57 10.44
N LEU A 106 -7.35 4.96 10.32
CA LEU A 106 -8.34 4.84 11.38
C LEU A 106 -8.18 3.57 12.25
N SER A 107 -7.24 2.67 11.89
CA SER A 107 -7.00 1.45 12.67
C SER A 107 -6.13 1.69 13.87
N SER A 108 -6.48 1.09 15.01
CA SER A 108 -5.64 1.08 16.21
C SER A 108 -4.29 0.43 15.93
N LYS A 109 -3.27 0.83 16.70
CA LYS A 109 -1.97 0.15 16.68
C LYS A 109 -2.12 -1.29 17.14
N HIS A 110 -1.35 -2.17 16.54
CA HIS A 110 -1.29 -3.56 17.00
C HIS A 110 -0.62 -3.64 18.38
N THR A 111 -1.23 -4.38 19.31
CA THR A 111 -0.72 -4.54 20.68
C THR A 111 0.13 -5.79 20.86
N ARG A 112 0.06 -6.74 19.94
CA ARG A 112 0.81 -7.99 19.96
C ARG A 112 2.23 -7.83 19.42
N ALA A 113 3.11 -8.76 19.76
CA ALA A 113 4.50 -8.79 19.28
C ALA A 113 4.58 -8.80 17.74
N MET A 114 5.65 -8.22 17.19
CA MET A 114 5.81 -8.03 15.74
C MET A 114 5.72 -9.31 14.91
N GLY A 115 6.21 -10.44 15.44
CA GLY A 115 6.17 -11.73 14.72
C GLY A 115 4.77 -12.29 14.45
N CYS A 116 3.71 -11.71 15.05
CA CYS A 116 2.34 -12.17 14.87
C CYS A 116 1.51 -11.25 13.98
N ALA A 117 2.06 -10.14 13.49
CA ALA A 117 1.27 -9.09 12.81
C ALA A 117 0.56 -9.60 11.55
N ILE A 118 1.21 -10.45 10.77
CA ILE A 118 0.63 -11.04 9.56
C ILE A 118 -0.35 -12.17 9.90
N THR A 119 0.05 -13.08 10.77
CA THR A 119 -0.73 -14.30 11.08
C THR A 119 -2.00 -14.04 11.90
N THR A 120 -2.09 -12.92 12.60
CA THR A 120 -3.30 -12.52 13.35
C THR A 120 -4.21 -11.56 12.58
N TYR A 121 -3.77 -11.03 11.45
CA TYR A 121 -4.57 -10.14 10.62
C TYR A 121 -5.86 -10.79 10.07
N PRO A 122 -5.87 -12.08 9.73
CA PRO A 122 -7.11 -12.75 9.34
C PRO A 122 -8.25 -12.67 10.36
N GLU A 123 -7.95 -12.65 11.67
CA GLU A 123 -8.96 -12.48 12.73
C GLU A 123 -9.64 -11.11 12.64
N ASP A 124 -8.85 -10.06 12.38
CA ASP A 124 -9.37 -8.70 12.23
C ASP A 124 -10.25 -8.58 10.97
N ILE A 125 -9.82 -9.19 9.87
CA ILE A 125 -10.57 -9.18 8.60
C ILE A 125 -11.82 -10.06 8.67
N GLN A 126 -11.78 -11.22 9.33
CA GLN A 126 -12.99 -12.02 9.55
C GLN A 126 -14.04 -11.22 10.32
N SER A 127 -13.62 -10.47 11.34
CA SER A 127 -14.52 -9.57 12.08
C SER A 127 -15.17 -8.50 11.17
N LEU A 128 -14.41 -7.99 10.18
CA LEU A 128 -14.95 -7.04 9.19
C LEU A 128 -15.93 -7.72 8.23
N VAL A 129 -15.60 -8.90 7.76
CA VAL A 129 -16.42 -9.72 6.86
C VAL A 129 -17.77 -10.03 7.52
N ASP A 130 -17.74 -10.47 8.78
CA ASP A 130 -18.94 -10.76 9.58
C ASP A 130 -19.78 -9.49 9.82
N HIS A 131 -19.11 -8.38 10.18
CA HIS A 131 -19.77 -7.08 10.40
C HIS A 131 -20.50 -6.57 9.15
N LEU A 132 -19.92 -6.79 7.99
CA LEU A 132 -20.49 -6.36 6.70
C LEU A 132 -21.47 -7.37 6.10
N GLY A 133 -21.63 -8.55 6.73
CA GLY A 133 -22.50 -9.63 6.26
C GLY A 133 -22.08 -10.18 4.89
N LEU A 134 -20.77 -10.33 4.64
CA LEU A 134 -20.28 -10.79 3.35
C LEU A 134 -20.28 -12.31 3.30
N GLU A 135 -21.16 -12.88 2.48
CA GLU A 135 -21.21 -14.32 2.23
C GLU A 135 -20.09 -14.77 1.27
N GLU A 136 -19.75 -13.93 0.31
CA GLU A 136 -18.68 -14.13 -0.66
C GLU A 136 -17.83 -12.89 -0.80
N LEU A 137 -16.53 -13.07 -1.04
CA LEU A 137 -15.60 -11.97 -1.29
C LEU A 137 -14.42 -12.38 -2.15
N TYR A 138 -13.79 -11.37 -2.73
CA TYR A 138 -12.53 -11.46 -3.47
C TYR A 138 -11.48 -10.61 -2.75
N ILE A 139 -10.21 -10.92 -2.94
CA ILE A 139 -9.10 -10.15 -2.35
C ILE A 139 -8.09 -9.79 -3.42
N ILE A 140 -7.66 -8.54 -3.44
CA ILE A 140 -6.47 -8.10 -4.17
C ILE A 140 -5.51 -7.43 -3.20
N GLY A 141 -4.27 -7.91 -3.18
CA GLY A 141 -3.19 -7.31 -2.40
C GLY A 141 -2.14 -6.68 -3.28
N THR A 142 -1.52 -5.61 -2.79
CA THR A 142 -0.45 -4.91 -3.53
C THR A 142 0.84 -4.85 -2.73
N SER A 143 1.99 -4.94 -3.42
CA SER A 143 3.31 -4.62 -2.85
C SER A 143 3.54 -5.28 -1.48
N GLY A 144 3.84 -4.49 -0.45
CA GLY A 144 4.02 -4.96 0.94
C GLY A 144 2.77 -5.54 1.62
N GLY A 145 1.63 -5.61 0.93
CA GLY A 145 0.42 -6.29 1.38
C GLY A 145 0.41 -7.80 1.12
N THR A 146 1.38 -8.32 0.36
CA THR A 146 1.41 -9.72 -0.10
C THR A 146 1.30 -10.72 1.05
N GLY A 147 2.15 -10.59 2.08
CA GLY A 147 2.13 -11.52 3.21
C GLY A 147 0.78 -11.54 3.94
N TYR A 148 0.11 -10.39 4.06
CA TYR A 148 -1.24 -10.30 4.63
C TYR A 148 -2.28 -10.95 3.72
N THR A 149 -2.19 -10.75 2.41
CA THR A 149 -3.09 -11.34 1.42
C THR A 149 -3.00 -12.85 1.42
N LEU A 150 -1.81 -13.41 1.42
CA LEU A 150 -1.59 -14.86 1.49
C LEU A 150 -2.02 -15.45 2.85
N ALA A 151 -1.86 -14.70 3.95
CA ALA A 151 -2.39 -15.12 5.26
C ALA A 151 -3.92 -15.20 5.24
N LEU A 152 -4.60 -14.27 4.57
CA LEU A 152 -6.05 -14.32 4.35
C LEU A 152 -6.44 -15.52 3.48
N ALA A 153 -5.72 -15.74 2.38
CA ALA A 153 -5.95 -16.90 1.50
C ALA A 153 -5.78 -18.25 2.22
N LYS A 154 -4.84 -18.29 3.19
CA LYS A 154 -4.61 -19.47 4.03
C LYS A 154 -5.71 -19.70 5.07
N SER A 155 -6.33 -18.63 5.58
CA SER A 155 -7.13 -18.69 6.81
C SER A 155 -8.63 -18.54 6.60
N LEU A 156 -9.07 -17.80 5.58
CA LEU A 156 -10.49 -17.61 5.30
C LEU A 156 -11.12 -18.88 4.71
N SER A 157 -12.42 -19.04 4.99
CA SER A 157 -13.16 -20.18 4.46
C SER A 157 -13.18 -20.17 2.91
N PRO A 158 -12.87 -21.30 2.25
CA PRO A 158 -12.97 -21.41 0.80
C PRO A 158 -14.42 -21.30 0.28
N HIS A 159 -15.44 -21.46 1.17
CA HIS A 159 -16.82 -21.15 0.82
C HIS A 159 -17.06 -19.66 0.67
N GLN A 160 -16.32 -18.85 1.38
CA GLN A 160 -16.46 -17.39 1.43
C GLN A 160 -15.49 -16.68 0.48
N LEU A 161 -14.23 -17.14 0.41
CA LEU A 161 -13.20 -16.55 -0.46
C LEU A 161 -13.27 -17.15 -1.86
N LYS A 162 -13.59 -16.33 -2.87
CA LYS A 162 -13.84 -16.75 -4.26
C LYS A 162 -12.68 -16.48 -5.21
N GLY A 163 -11.80 -15.54 -4.87
CA GLY A 163 -10.64 -15.23 -5.69
C GLY A 163 -9.61 -14.42 -4.91
N VAL A 164 -8.34 -14.65 -5.23
CA VAL A 164 -7.20 -13.97 -4.64
C VAL A 164 -6.26 -13.50 -5.74
N GLY A 165 -5.88 -12.24 -5.70
CA GLY A 165 -4.92 -11.64 -6.61
C GLY A 165 -3.83 -10.88 -5.86
N ILE A 166 -2.65 -10.82 -6.45
CA ILE A 166 -1.49 -10.07 -5.96
C ILE A 166 -0.94 -9.26 -7.11
N CYS A 167 -0.95 -7.94 -6.99
CA CYS A 167 -0.38 -7.02 -7.95
C CYS A 167 0.93 -6.43 -7.42
N ALA A 168 2.01 -6.57 -8.19
CA ALA A 168 3.34 -6.07 -7.84
C ALA A 168 3.75 -6.43 -6.40
N GLY A 169 3.52 -7.69 -6.00
CA GLY A 169 3.71 -8.17 -4.64
C GLY A 169 5.16 -8.34 -4.24
N ILE A 170 5.50 -8.04 -2.98
CA ILE A 170 6.81 -8.42 -2.46
C ILE A 170 6.85 -9.93 -2.19
N GLY A 171 7.95 -10.57 -2.55
CA GLY A 171 8.19 -11.97 -2.19
C GLY A 171 8.52 -12.14 -0.70
N PRO A 172 8.41 -13.37 -0.17
CA PRO A 172 8.88 -13.67 1.17
C PRO A 172 10.39 -13.50 1.27
N MET A 173 10.90 -13.36 2.49
CA MET A 173 12.35 -13.14 2.71
C MET A 173 13.21 -14.25 2.10
N GLU A 174 12.70 -15.46 2.02
CA GLU A 174 13.38 -16.64 1.47
C GLU A 174 13.65 -16.54 -0.04
N CYS A 175 12.91 -15.72 -0.78
CA CYS A 175 13.20 -15.50 -2.21
C CYS A 175 14.39 -14.57 -2.44
N GLY A 176 14.86 -13.90 -1.38
CA GLY A 176 15.94 -12.91 -1.45
C GLY A 176 15.52 -11.60 -2.13
N PHE A 177 16.42 -10.62 -2.11
CA PHE A 177 16.22 -9.28 -2.66
C PHE A 177 17.25 -8.91 -3.73
N ASP A 178 18.02 -9.89 -4.23
CA ASP A 178 19.11 -9.64 -5.19
C ASP A 178 18.61 -9.23 -6.58
N SER A 179 17.35 -9.54 -6.89
CA SER A 179 16.70 -9.10 -8.14
C SER A 179 16.24 -7.64 -8.12
N MET A 180 16.18 -6.99 -6.95
CA MET A 180 15.86 -5.57 -6.85
C MET A 180 16.96 -4.69 -7.42
N SER A 181 16.62 -3.47 -7.84
CA SER A 181 17.66 -2.50 -8.22
C SER A 181 18.60 -2.22 -7.04
N PRO A 182 19.89 -1.90 -7.31
CA PRO A 182 20.86 -1.62 -6.25
C PRO A 182 20.43 -0.52 -5.29
N LEU A 183 19.69 0.47 -5.77
CA LEU A 183 19.14 1.56 -4.97
C LEU A 183 18.10 1.06 -3.98
N ILE A 184 17.15 0.28 -4.47
CA ILE A 184 16.07 -0.29 -3.65
C ILE A 184 16.65 -1.27 -2.63
N LYS A 185 17.54 -2.17 -3.07
CA LYS A 185 18.23 -3.11 -2.17
C LYS A 185 18.97 -2.38 -1.05
N THR A 186 19.71 -1.31 -1.36
CA THR A 186 20.38 -0.50 -0.33
C THR A 186 19.39 0.10 0.67
N ALA A 187 18.22 0.56 0.22
CA ALA A 187 17.20 1.07 1.13
C ALA A 187 16.67 -0.04 2.07
N TRP A 188 16.46 -1.26 1.57
CA TRP A 188 16.06 -2.42 2.39
C TRP A 188 17.16 -2.82 3.38
N ASP A 189 18.44 -2.84 2.96
CA ASP A 189 19.57 -3.08 3.84
C ASP A 189 19.66 -2.04 4.97
N MET A 190 19.43 -0.75 4.67
CA MET A 190 19.36 0.31 5.69
C MET A 190 18.23 0.08 6.69
N TRP A 191 17.05 -0.38 6.26
CA TRP A 191 15.95 -0.74 7.14
C TRP A 191 16.28 -1.94 8.03
N ARG A 192 16.97 -2.94 7.50
CA ARG A 192 17.41 -4.12 8.26
C ARG A 192 18.43 -3.75 9.33
N ASP A 193 19.44 -2.96 8.95
CA ASP A 193 20.62 -2.72 9.77
C ASP A 193 20.48 -1.47 10.68
N HIS A 194 19.67 -0.49 10.27
CA HIS A 194 19.49 0.80 10.95
C HIS A 194 18.00 1.20 11.11
N PRO A 195 17.13 0.34 11.68
CA PRO A 195 15.68 0.60 11.70
C PRO A 195 15.29 1.86 12.49
N ARG A 196 16.03 2.22 13.55
CA ARG A 196 15.74 3.41 14.35
C ARG A 196 16.03 4.69 13.59
N GLU A 197 17.16 4.75 12.90
CA GLU A 197 17.57 5.87 12.06
C GLU A 197 16.59 6.06 10.91
N MET A 198 16.18 4.97 10.27
CA MET A 198 15.19 5.01 9.20
C MET A 198 13.82 5.45 9.69
N GLN A 199 13.36 4.96 10.85
CA GLN A 199 12.11 5.44 11.46
C GLN A 199 12.18 6.93 11.81
N LYS A 200 13.31 7.40 12.33
CA LYS A 200 13.55 8.83 12.60
C LYS A 200 13.50 9.63 11.29
N TYR A 201 14.15 9.15 10.23
CA TYR A 201 14.11 9.80 8.92
C TYR A 201 12.66 9.95 8.41
N ILE A 202 11.83 8.91 8.52
CA ILE A 202 10.40 8.99 8.15
C ILE A 202 9.67 10.02 9.02
N ALA A 203 9.95 10.06 10.33
CA ALA A 203 9.31 10.99 11.23
C ALA A 203 9.66 12.46 10.89
N ASP A 204 10.93 12.73 10.64
CA ASP A 204 11.44 14.08 10.38
C ASP A 204 11.06 14.57 8.96
N THR A 205 10.83 13.67 8.02
CA THR A 205 10.51 14.00 6.62
C THR A 205 9.02 13.87 6.37
N TYR A 206 8.53 12.63 6.28
CA TYR A 206 7.19 12.34 5.78
C TYR A 206 6.08 12.68 6.79
N VAL A 207 6.28 12.34 8.07
CA VAL A 207 5.29 12.68 9.11
C VAL A 207 5.19 14.21 9.27
N ARG A 208 6.31 14.90 9.20
CA ARG A 208 6.33 16.37 9.27
C ARG A 208 5.54 16.99 8.12
N ILE A 209 5.78 16.54 6.89
CA ILE A 209 5.05 16.99 5.68
C ILE A 209 3.56 16.70 5.82
N SER A 210 3.18 15.49 6.24
CA SER A 210 1.77 15.07 6.34
C SER A 210 0.94 15.90 7.32
N ARG A 211 1.59 16.59 8.27
CA ARG A 211 0.98 17.46 9.29
C ARG A 211 0.79 18.89 8.84
N ASP A 212 1.27 19.25 7.66
CA ASP A 212 1.05 20.59 7.15
C ASP A 212 -0.45 20.83 6.96
N ARG A 213 -0.94 21.92 7.57
CA ARG A 213 -2.35 22.30 7.52
C ARG A 213 -2.73 23.02 6.23
N ASP A 214 -1.77 23.64 5.55
CA ASP A 214 -2.00 24.22 4.23
C ASP A 214 -1.98 23.10 3.16
N PRO A 215 -3.12 22.80 2.52
CA PRO A 215 -3.16 21.76 1.48
C PRO A 215 -2.23 22.03 0.30
N ARG A 216 -1.95 23.31 -0.01
CA ARG A 216 -1.05 23.69 -1.11
C ARG A 216 0.41 23.42 -0.75
N ALA A 217 0.81 23.73 0.50
CA ALA A 217 2.15 23.42 0.97
C ALA A 217 2.39 21.92 1.05
N LEU A 218 1.37 21.14 1.49
CA LEU A 218 1.44 19.69 1.50
C LEU A 218 1.63 19.14 0.08
N ARG A 219 0.79 19.58 -0.89
CA ARG A 219 0.91 19.17 -2.30
C ARG A 219 2.29 19.47 -2.86
N ALA A 220 2.79 20.70 -2.68
CA ALA A 220 4.10 21.11 -3.17
C ALA A 220 5.23 20.25 -2.58
N SER A 221 5.19 19.99 -1.27
CA SER A 221 6.18 19.14 -0.61
C SER A 221 6.11 17.67 -1.07
N MET A 222 4.92 17.15 -1.35
CA MET A 222 4.77 15.79 -1.90
C MET A 222 5.26 15.72 -3.35
N GLU A 223 4.95 16.71 -4.17
CA GLU A 223 5.44 16.79 -5.55
C GLU A 223 6.97 16.86 -5.58
N GLU A 224 7.59 17.68 -4.75
CA GLU A 224 9.03 17.74 -4.62
C GLU A 224 9.61 16.39 -4.17
N ALA A 225 8.97 15.73 -3.22
CA ALA A 225 9.37 14.40 -2.79
C ALA A 225 9.29 13.39 -3.93
N PHE A 226 8.20 13.34 -4.69
CA PHE A 226 8.07 12.42 -5.84
C PHE A 226 9.13 12.69 -6.90
N ARG A 227 9.36 13.94 -7.28
CA ARG A 227 10.40 14.33 -8.24
C ARG A 227 11.83 13.99 -7.78
N SER A 228 12.02 13.78 -6.49
CA SER A 228 13.35 13.43 -5.94
C SER A 228 13.74 11.97 -6.18
N TYR A 229 12.77 11.08 -6.45
CA TYR A 229 13.04 9.64 -6.62
C TYR A 229 12.28 8.96 -7.78
N LEU A 230 11.29 9.61 -8.37
CA LEU A 230 10.61 9.14 -9.57
C LEU A 230 11.03 9.96 -10.79
N SER A 231 10.96 9.35 -11.96
CA SER A 231 11.23 9.98 -13.25
C SER A 231 10.40 9.31 -14.35
N GLY A 232 10.34 9.93 -15.54
CA GLY A 232 9.62 9.38 -16.69
C GLY A 232 8.15 9.08 -16.40
N GLU A 233 7.67 7.97 -16.92
CA GLU A 233 6.26 7.55 -16.82
C GLU A 233 5.78 7.37 -15.37
N ASP A 234 6.62 6.90 -14.46
CA ASP A 234 6.27 6.75 -13.05
C ASP A 234 5.92 8.10 -12.42
N LEU A 235 6.73 9.11 -12.69
CA LEU A 235 6.48 10.47 -12.20
C LEU A 235 5.23 11.08 -12.82
N GLU A 236 5.08 10.94 -14.13
CA GLU A 236 3.90 11.43 -14.86
C GLU A 236 2.63 10.78 -14.33
N HIS A 237 2.65 9.47 -14.09
CA HIS A 237 1.52 8.71 -13.57
C HIS A 237 1.08 9.20 -12.19
N VAL A 238 2.00 9.36 -11.24
CA VAL A 238 1.65 9.79 -9.87
C VAL A 238 1.25 11.25 -9.77
N LEU A 239 1.64 12.09 -10.74
CA LEU A 239 1.31 13.51 -10.79
C LEU A 239 0.01 13.79 -11.59
N GLN A 240 -0.63 12.81 -12.20
CA GLN A 240 -1.98 12.99 -12.72
C GLN A 240 -2.91 13.43 -11.61
N ASP A 241 -3.74 14.45 -11.88
CA ASP A 241 -4.54 15.15 -10.84
C ASP A 241 -5.31 14.18 -9.94
N ASP A 242 -6.00 13.20 -10.50
CA ASP A 242 -6.80 12.23 -9.76
C ASP A 242 -5.94 11.28 -8.90
N ALA A 243 -4.83 10.78 -9.44
CA ALA A 243 -3.88 9.93 -8.72
C ALA A 243 -3.20 10.72 -7.61
N PHE A 244 -2.84 11.98 -7.87
CA PHE A 244 -2.19 12.83 -6.89
C PHE A 244 -3.13 13.22 -5.74
N GLU A 245 -4.42 13.47 -6.00
CA GLU A 245 -5.40 13.77 -4.94
C GLU A 245 -5.58 12.58 -3.98
N VAL A 246 -5.69 11.35 -4.47
CA VAL A 246 -5.79 10.18 -3.59
C VAL A 246 -4.49 9.95 -2.84
N ALA A 247 -3.33 10.20 -3.48
CA ALA A 247 -2.02 10.14 -2.82
C ALA A 247 -1.90 11.16 -1.67
N VAL A 248 -2.36 12.40 -1.86
CA VAL A 248 -2.38 13.44 -0.79
C VAL A 248 -3.25 13.01 0.39
N ARG A 249 -4.44 12.47 0.14
CA ARG A 249 -5.33 11.95 1.19
C ARG A 249 -4.71 10.75 1.88
N GLY A 250 -4.15 9.81 1.11
CA GLY A 250 -3.45 8.62 1.60
C GLY A 250 -2.27 8.97 2.48
N TYR A 251 -1.48 9.96 2.09
CA TYR A 251 -0.32 10.42 2.85
C TYR A 251 -0.67 10.88 4.26
N ARG A 252 -1.78 11.62 4.42
CA ARG A 252 -2.30 12.00 5.74
C ARG A 252 -2.75 10.78 6.54
N GLN A 253 -3.41 9.81 5.92
CA GLN A 253 -3.85 8.57 6.58
C GLN A 253 -2.66 7.72 7.03
N ILE A 254 -1.68 7.49 6.16
CA ILE A 254 -0.48 6.70 6.45
C ILE A 254 0.24 7.23 7.71
N TYR A 255 0.37 8.54 7.82
CA TYR A 255 1.15 9.19 8.88
C TYR A 255 0.31 9.81 10.00
N ALA A 256 -1.01 9.60 10.03
CA ALA A 256 -1.88 10.13 11.08
C ALA A 256 -1.40 9.77 12.49
N GLN A 257 -0.88 8.56 12.67
CA GLN A 257 -0.38 8.03 13.93
C GLN A 257 1.17 8.05 14.04
N GLY A 258 1.85 8.73 13.12
CA GLY A 258 3.31 8.85 13.09
C GLY A 258 4.00 7.81 12.20
N ALA A 259 5.32 7.65 12.36
CA ALA A 259 6.17 6.81 11.49
C ALA A 259 6.07 5.30 11.78
N GLY A 260 5.51 4.92 12.94
CA GLY A 260 5.64 3.55 13.46
C GLY A 260 4.99 2.48 12.59
N ALA A 261 3.84 2.76 11.96
CA ALA A 261 3.16 1.78 11.12
C ALA A 261 3.90 1.56 9.79
N HIS A 262 4.44 2.62 9.18
CA HIS A 262 5.29 2.50 7.99
C HIS A 262 6.55 1.67 8.31
N ALA A 263 7.27 2.00 9.38
CA ALA A 263 8.44 1.23 9.82
C ALA A 263 8.11 -0.25 10.04
N ARG A 264 7.02 -0.53 10.76
CA ARG A 264 6.56 -1.90 11.00
C ARG A 264 6.22 -2.64 9.70
N GLY A 265 5.59 -1.95 8.74
CA GLY A 265 5.26 -2.52 7.43
C GLY A 265 6.51 -3.00 6.66
N ILE A 266 7.65 -2.33 6.83
CA ILE A 266 8.92 -2.78 6.25
C ILE A 266 9.50 -3.93 7.08
N GLU A 267 9.55 -3.80 8.41
CA GLU A 267 10.11 -4.83 9.27
C GLU A 267 9.43 -6.19 9.11
N VAL A 268 8.12 -6.26 8.92
CA VAL A 268 7.40 -7.53 8.71
C VAL A 268 7.78 -8.19 7.38
N ASN A 269 8.12 -7.41 6.36
CA ASN A 269 8.59 -7.93 5.07
C ASN A 269 10.08 -8.31 5.07
N LEU A 270 10.84 -7.85 6.08
CA LEU A 270 12.22 -8.24 6.35
C LEU A 270 12.36 -9.45 7.28
N ARG A 271 11.24 -10.12 7.60
CA ARG A 271 11.19 -11.29 8.50
C ARG A 271 10.34 -12.38 7.88
N SER A 272 10.40 -13.58 8.46
CA SER A 272 9.41 -14.61 8.13
C SER A 272 8.00 -14.11 8.39
N TRP A 273 7.08 -14.41 7.50
CA TRP A 273 5.64 -14.09 7.64
C TRP A 273 4.95 -14.96 8.70
N GLY A 274 5.66 -15.95 9.28
CA GLY A 274 5.13 -16.90 10.25
C GLY A 274 4.45 -18.11 9.61
N TYR A 275 4.55 -18.24 8.30
CA TYR A 275 4.12 -19.38 7.48
C TYR A 275 4.95 -19.40 6.19
N ARG A 276 4.95 -20.53 5.49
CA ARG A 276 5.59 -20.67 4.17
C ARG A 276 4.56 -20.45 3.07
N VAL A 277 5.01 -20.03 1.90
CA VAL A 277 4.14 -19.85 0.72
C VAL A 277 3.40 -21.14 0.37
N GLU A 278 4.09 -22.27 0.49
CA GLU A 278 3.55 -23.61 0.24
C GLU A 278 2.47 -24.06 1.25
N ASP A 279 2.34 -23.35 2.38
CA ASP A 279 1.27 -23.61 3.36
C ASP A 279 -0.08 -22.98 2.98
N VAL A 280 -0.11 -22.20 1.89
CA VAL A 280 -1.33 -21.57 1.37
C VAL A 280 -2.02 -22.53 0.43
N GLY A 281 -3.13 -23.12 0.89
CA GLY A 281 -3.88 -24.12 0.13
C GLY A 281 -4.95 -23.58 -0.83
N PHE A 282 -5.09 -22.24 -0.96
CA PHE A 282 -6.02 -21.65 -1.89
C PHE A 282 -5.51 -21.81 -3.32
N GLU A 283 -6.31 -22.43 -4.18
CA GLU A 283 -5.94 -22.71 -5.58
C GLU A 283 -6.22 -21.53 -6.50
N GLY A 284 -5.35 -21.34 -7.51
CA GLY A 284 -5.58 -20.38 -8.58
C GLY A 284 -5.35 -18.92 -8.17
N ILE A 285 -4.44 -18.67 -7.23
CA ILE A 285 -4.03 -17.29 -6.91
C ILE A 285 -3.42 -16.63 -8.15
N ARG A 286 -3.89 -15.43 -8.45
CA ARG A 286 -3.42 -14.63 -9.57
C ARG A 286 -2.27 -13.73 -9.14
N LEU A 287 -1.23 -13.67 -9.96
CA LEU A 287 -0.02 -12.89 -9.69
C LEU A 287 0.27 -12.01 -10.90
N TRP A 288 0.18 -10.70 -10.73
CA TRP A 288 0.36 -9.71 -11.79
C TRP A 288 1.58 -8.83 -11.50
N TYR A 289 2.52 -8.78 -12.42
CA TYR A 289 3.77 -8.06 -12.28
C TYR A 289 4.09 -7.22 -13.52
N GLY A 290 4.72 -6.07 -13.32
CA GLY A 290 5.29 -5.30 -14.41
C GLY A 290 6.69 -5.82 -14.75
N SER A 291 7.02 -5.96 -16.06
CA SER A 291 8.35 -6.42 -16.49
C SER A 291 9.48 -5.52 -16.01
N ASP A 292 9.20 -4.23 -15.86
CA ASP A 292 10.15 -3.19 -15.47
C ASP A 292 10.08 -2.84 -13.97
N ASP A 293 9.37 -3.66 -13.18
CA ASP A 293 9.33 -3.48 -11.73
C ASP A 293 10.67 -3.86 -11.09
N VAL A 294 11.42 -2.85 -10.71
CA VAL A 294 12.72 -2.99 -10.04
C VAL A 294 12.62 -2.99 -8.51
N ASN A 295 11.41 -2.83 -7.98
CA ASN A 295 11.12 -2.79 -6.54
C ASN A 295 10.63 -4.16 -6.04
N THR A 296 9.49 -4.63 -6.55
CA THR A 296 8.96 -5.98 -6.29
C THR A 296 8.98 -6.75 -7.61
N THR A 297 10.11 -7.34 -7.89
CA THR A 297 10.46 -7.78 -9.23
C THR A 297 9.66 -8.99 -9.72
N PRO A 298 9.57 -9.21 -11.05
CA PRO A 298 9.01 -10.43 -11.63
C PRO A 298 9.58 -11.73 -11.05
N VAL A 299 10.84 -11.72 -10.62
CA VAL A 299 11.50 -12.87 -9.96
C VAL A 299 10.76 -13.27 -8.68
N MET A 300 10.30 -12.30 -7.89
CA MET A 300 9.52 -12.56 -6.66
C MET A 300 8.16 -13.18 -7.00
N GLY A 301 7.51 -12.68 -8.05
CA GLY A 301 6.24 -13.22 -8.52
C GLY A 301 6.36 -14.67 -9.00
N LYS A 302 7.37 -14.96 -9.82
CA LYS A 302 7.67 -16.33 -10.31
C LYS A 302 8.01 -17.27 -9.15
N TYR A 303 8.81 -16.80 -8.18
CA TYR A 303 9.10 -17.58 -6.96
C TYR A 303 7.82 -18.03 -6.23
N MET A 304 6.84 -17.14 -6.09
CA MET A 304 5.58 -17.46 -5.44
C MET A 304 4.69 -18.32 -6.34
N ALA A 305 4.64 -18.05 -7.64
CA ALA A 305 3.86 -18.84 -8.60
C ALA A 305 4.28 -20.32 -8.63
N ASP A 306 5.59 -20.58 -8.54
CA ASP A 306 6.13 -21.95 -8.52
C ASP A 306 5.75 -22.74 -7.25
N ARG A 307 5.24 -22.06 -6.20
CA ARG A 307 4.97 -22.65 -4.88
C ARG A 307 3.51 -22.63 -4.48
N LEU A 308 2.71 -21.80 -5.11
CA LEU A 308 1.28 -21.70 -4.85
C LEU A 308 0.50 -22.67 -5.74
N PRO A 309 -0.47 -23.42 -5.21
CA PRO A 309 -1.21 -24.41 -5.99
C PRO A 309 -2.02 -23.75 -7.10
N GLY A 310 -1.81 -24.20 -8.35
CA GLY A 310 -2.55 -23.70 -9.52
C GLY A 310 -2.43 -22.19 -9.77
N ALA A 311 -1.37 -21.55 -9.28
CA ALA A 311 -1.18 -20.11 -9.44
C ALA A 311 -1.14 -19.68 -10.92
N VAL A 312 -1.75 -18.56 -11.23
CA VAL A 312 -1.74 -17.95 -12.57
C VAL A 312 -0.86 -16.72 -12.52
N TYR A 313 0.26 -16.75 -13.24
CA TYR A 313 1.20 -15.64 -13.32
C TYR A 313 1.07 -14.90 -14.66
N LYS A 314 0.97 -13.58 -14.59
CA LYS A 314 0.97 -12.71 -15.77
C LYS A 314 1.94 -11.55 -15.58
N GLU A 315 2.69 -11.26 -16.62
CA GLU A 315 3.62 -10.12 -16.70
C GLU A 315 3.07 -9.08 -17.68
N TYR A 316 3.08 -7.83 -17.27
CA TYR A 316 2.69 -6.69 -18.10
C TYR A 316 3.96 -6.01 -18.62
N GLU A 317 4.17 -6.12 -19.93
CA GLU A 317 5.36 -5.61 -20.61
C GLU A 317 5.50 -4.09 -20.48
N GLY A 318 6.70 -3.61 -20.16
CA GLY A 318 7.03 -2.20 -19.99
C GLY A 318 6.37 -1.51 -18.78
N LYS A 319 5.71 -2.27 -17.89
CA LYS A 319 5.10 -1.69 -16.68
C LYS A 319 6.04 -1.79 -15.49
N SER A 320 6.10 -0.70 -14.73
CA SER A 320 6.83 -0.61 -13.48
C SER A 320 5.95 -0.97 -12.27
N HIS A 321 6.51 -0.86 -11.07
CA HIS A 321 5.79 -0.95 -9.79
C HIS A 321 4.59 0.01 -9.67
N ILE A 322 4.66 1.14 -10.38
CA ILE A 322 3.66 2.21 -10.33
C ILE A 322 2.72 2.13 -11.52
N THR A 323 3.27 2.08 -12.73
CA THR A 323 2.50 2.15 -13.97
C THR A 323 1.68 0.88 -14.27
N ILE A 324 1.93 -0.23 -13.56
CA ILE A 324 1.06 -1.41 -13.64
C ILE A 324 -0.35 -1.12 -13.14
N TRP A 325 -0.52 -0.20 -12.18
CA TRP A 325 -1.81 0.20 -11.62
C TRP A 325 -2.43 1.35 -12.42
N ASN A 326 -2.89 1.05 -13.62
CA ASN A 326 -3.59 1.94 -14.52
C ASN A 326 -5.00 1.42 -14.84
N GLU A 327 -5.81 2.18 -15.57
CA GLU A 327 -7.21 1.84 -15.82
C GLU A 327 -7.37 0.50 -16.58
N GLU A 328 -6.63 0.32 -17.65
CA GLU A 328 -6.70 -0.86 -18.51
C GLU A 328 -6.30 -2.12 -17.74
N ASN A 329 -5.14 -2.09 -17.10
CA ASN A 329 -4.62 -3.24 -16.35
C ASN A 329 -5.49 -3.54 -15.13
N LEU A 330 -5.93 -2.50 -14.38
CA LEU A 330 -6.79 -2.70 -13.21
C LEU A 330 -8.13 -3.33 -13.60
N GLU A 331 -8.73 -2.88 -14.71
CA GLU A 331 -9.96 -3.49 -15.22
C GLU A 331 -9.74 -4.95 -15.59
N GLU A 332 -8.69 -5.28 -16.32
CA GLU A 332 -8.35 -6.63 -16.70
C GLU A 332 -8.10 -7.52 -15.47
N MET A 333 -7.24 -7.08 -14.53
CA MET A 333 -6.96 -7.80 -13.30
C MET A 333 -8.23 -8.11 -12.49
N LEU A 334 -9.14 -7.13 -12.40
CA LEU A 334 -10.38 -7.30 -11.67
C LEU A 334 -11.38 -8.22 -12.40
N ARG A 335 -11.49 -8.15 -13.74
CA ARG A 335 -12.29 -9.09 -14.52
C ARG A 335 -11.82 -10.52 -14.31
N ASP A 336 -10.53 -10.75 -14.44
CA ASP A 336 -9.92 -12.05 -14.18
C ASP A 336 -10.17 -12.52 -12.74
N LEU A 337 -9.97 -11.62 -11.75
CA LEU A 337 -10.18 -11.94 -10.33
C LEU A 337 -11.61 -12.39 -10.02
N ILE A 338 -12.63 -11.70 -10.58
CA ILE A 338 -14.05 -11.96 -10.28
C ILE A 338 -14.71 -12.94 -11.27
N GLY A 339 -13.93 -13.52 -12.19
CA GLY A 339 -14.40 -14.50 -13.17
C GLY A 339 -15.38 -13.92 -14.20
N GLN A 340 -15.18 -12.67 -14.63
CA GLN A 340 -15.95 -12.07 -15.74
C GLN A 340 -15.12 -12.20 -17.02
N SER A 341 -15.63 -12.99 -17.97
CA SER A 341 -15.12 -12.98 -19.36
C SER A 341 -15.45 -11.64 -20.03
N ASP A 342 -14.62 -11.25 -21.01
CA ASP A 342 -14.86 -10.06 -21.86
C ASP A 342 -16.17 -10.15 -22.64
#